data_c9699e90817cdd9fa06bbd17b725e1b9
#
_entry.id   c9699e90817cdd9fa06bbd17b725e1b9
#
_cell.length_a   1.000
_cell.length_b   1.000
_cell.length_c   1.000
_cell.angle_alpha   90.00
_cell.angle_beta   90.00
_cell.angle_gamma   90.00
#
_symmetry.space_group_name_H-M   'P 1'
#
loop_
_entity.id
_entity.type
_entity.pdbx_description
1 polymer ?
#
loop_
_entity_poly.entity_id
_entity_poly.type
_entity_poly.pdbx_seq_one_letter_code
_entity_poly.pdbx_strand_id
1 'polypeptide(L)'
;MIKIAVTGGIGSGKSYISHLLENMHIPVYNADNEAKRLTVSDAGIRGELIALLGEEVYKDGLLNKPLLASYLFSDPAHVLQINSIIHPRVRKDFTVWVERQEKCEIVGMESAILYEAGFQDTVDAVIMVYAPVELRIQRAMYRDGASEEQVRARIAAQMDDEEKRRRADFTVVNDGVQLLIPQLNRIVEQLKTEKFR
;
A
#
# COMPACT_ATOMS: atom_id res chain seq x y z
N MET A 1 5.27 12.65 16.80
CA MET A 1 4.41 11.68 16.08
C MET A 1 5.31 10.81 15.24
N ILE A 2 5.19 9.50 15.36
CA ILE A 2 5.96 8.52 14.59
C ILE A 2 5.09 8.04 13.43
N LYS A 3 5.62 8.05 12.22
CA LYS A 3 4.94 7.57 11.02
C LYS A 3 5.50 6.20 10.65
N ILE A 4 4.65 5.18 10.63
CA ILE A 4 5.03 3.83 10.23
C ILE A 4 4.40 3.46 8.89
N ALA A 5 5.04 2.54 8.15
CA ALA A 5 4.40 1.90 7.01
C ALA A 5 4.13 0.43 7.29
N VAL A 6 3.01 -0.07 6.80
CA VAL A 6 2.66 -1.50 6.75
C VAL A 6 2.71 -1.95 5.30
N THR A 7 3.67 -2.79 4.97
CA THR A 7 3.85 -3.34 3.61
C THR A 7 3.86 -4.87 3.60
N GLY A 8 3.88 -5.45 2.43
CA GLY A 8 3.91 -6.90 2.22
C GLY A 8 3.22 -7.27 0.92
N GLY A 9 3.50 -8.44 0.38
CA GLY A 9 2.94 -8.89 -0.88
C GLY A 9 1.44 -9.15 -0.83
N ILE A 10 0.82 -9.37 -1.99
CA ILE A 10 -0.58 -9.77 -2.09
C ILE A 10 -0.83 -11.03 -1.25
N GLY A 11 -1.93 -11.08 -0.50
CA GLY A 11 -2.30 -12.22 0.35
C GLY A 11 -1.54 -12.31 1.68
N SER A 12 -0.59 -11.42 2.00
CA SER A 12 0.16 -11.45 3.27
C SER A 12 -0.68 -11.10 4.50
N GLY A 13 -1.78 -10.37 4.32
CA GLY A 13 -2.67 -9.93 5.40
C GLY A 13 -2.39 -8.53 5.92
N LYS A 14 -1.78 -7.65 5.13
CA LYS A 14 -1.55 -6.23 5.49
C LYS A 14 -2.78 -5.56 6.08
N SER A 15 -3.90 -5.62 5.37
CA SER A 15 -5.14 -4.94 5.80
C SER A 15 -5.68 -5.49 7.14
N TYR A 16 -5.42 -6.76 7.44
CA TYR A 16 -5.74 -7.30 8.75
C TYR A 16 -4.82 -6.73 9.84
N ILE A 17 -3.51 -6.61 9.57
CA ILE A 17 -2.56 -5.95 10.48
C ILE A 17 -2.91 -4.48 10.66
N SER A 18 -3.25 -3.76 9.58
CA SER A 18 -3.71 -2.37 9.66
C SER A 18 -4.93 -2.23 10.57
N HIS A 19 -5.89 -3.14 10.46
CA HIS A 19 -7.08 -3.15 11.32
C HIS A 19 -6.75 -3.44 12.79
N LEU A 20 -5.77 -4.32 13.06
CA LEU A 20 -5.29 -4.55 14.42
C LEU A 20 -4.62 -3.30 15.00
N LEU A 21 -3.84 -2.57 14.21
CA LEU A 21 -3.23 -1.31 14.63
C LEU A 21 -4.29 -0.23 14.92
N GLU A 22 -5.34 -0.14 14.10
CA GLU A 22 -6.48 0.76 14.35
C GLU A 22 -7.18 0.44 15.67
N ASN A 23 -7.36 -0.85 16.00
CA ASN A 23 -7.89 -1.27 17.30
C ASN A 23 -6.94 -0.93 18.48
N MET A 24 -5.66 -0.73 18.20
CA MET A 24 -4.67 -0.22 19.16
C MET A 24 -4.59 1.32 19.18
N HIS A 25 -5.57 2.01 18.58
CA HIS A 25 -5.64 3.47 18.45
C HIS A 25 -4.50 4.07 17.60
N ILE A 26 -3.97 3.32 16.66
CA ILE A 26 -2.99 3.77 15.65
C ILE A 26 -3.75 3.87 14.32
N PRO A 27 -4.18 5.07 13.90
CA PRO A 27 -4.90 5.23 12.64
C PRO A 27 -4.00 4.90 11.44
N VAL A 28 -4.58 4.25 10.42
CA VAL A 28 -3.85 3.80 9.24
C VAL A 28 -4.45 4.39 7.96
N TYR A 29 -3.63 5.09 7.20
CA TYR A 29 -3.93 5.59 5.87
C TYR A 29 -3.73 4.50 4.83
N ASN A 30 -4.78 4.08 4.13
CA ASN A 30 -4.68 3.08 3.08
C ASN A 30 -4.34 3.74 1.74
N ALA A 31 -3.04 3.74 1.39
CA ALA A 31 -2.54 4.40 0.19
C ALA A 31 -3.13 3.85 -1.11
N ASP A 32 -3.42 2.55 -1.18
CA ASP A 32 -4.00 1.91 -2.37
C ASP A 32 -5.45 2.37 -2.61
N ASN A 33 -6.23 2.56 -1.55
CA ASN A 33 -7.60 3.07 -1.64
C ASN A 33 -7.63 4.58 -1.92
N GLU A 34 -6.74 5.32 -1.27
CA GLU A 34 -6.65 6.76 -1.48
C GLU A 34 -6.13 7.11 -2.89
N ALA A 35 -5.20 6.33 -3.44
CA ALA A 35 -4.82 6.46 -4.85
C ALA A 35 -6.02 6.32 -5.78
N LYS A 36 -6.89 5.33 -5.54
CA LYS A 36 -8.13 5.15 -6.34
C LYS A 36 -9.09 6.33 -6.17
N ARG A 37 -9.26 6.82 -4.94
CA ARG A 37 -10.10 7.98 -4.64
C ARG A 37 -9.57 9.23 -5.37
N LEU A 38 -8.28 9.52 -5.22
CA LEU A 38 -7.64 10.69 -5.82
C LEU A 38 -7.66 10.62 -7.35
N THR A 39 -7.48 9.45 -7.94
CA THR A 39 -7.58 9.28 -9.40
C THR A 39 -8.93 9.75 -9.96
N VAL A 40 -9.99 9.66 -9.16
CA VAL A 40 -11.34 10.13 -9.58
C VAL A 40 -11.60 11.58 -9.16
N SER A 41 -11.10 12.02 -8.01
CA SER A 41 -11.51 13.28 -7.37
C SER A 41 -10.50 14.43 -7.50
N ASP A 42 -9.20 14.13 -7.70
CA ASP A 42 -8.17 15.16 -7.79
C ASP A 42 -8.13 15.77 -9.20
N ALA A 43 -8.34 17.11 -9.28
CA ALA A 43 -8.37 17.81 -10.55
C ALA A 43 -7.03 17.77 -11.31
N GLY A 44 -5.91 17.77 -10.59
CA GLY A 44 -4.59 17.67 -11.19
C GLY A 44 -4.33 16.31 -11.82
N ILE A 45 -4.65 15.21 -11.11
CA ILE A 45 -4.57 13.85 -11.68
C ILE A 45 -5.47 13.73 -12.90
N ARG A 46 -6.70 14.22 -12.82
CA ARG A 46 -7.65 14.18 -13.96
C ARG A 46 -7.09 14.90 -15.16
N GLY A 47 -6.60 16.13 -14.98
CA GLY A 47 -6.01 16.91 -16.06
C GLY A 47 -4.81 16.26 -16.73
N GLU A 48 -3.90 15.69 -15.93
CA GLU A 48 -2.71 15.00 -16.46
C GLU A 48 -3.07 13.67 -17.16
N LEU A 49 -4.04 12.91 -16.64
CA LEU A 49 -4.50 11.68 -17.30
C LEU A 49 -5.25 11.99 -18.61
N ILE A 50 -6.04 13.06 -18.67
CA ILE A 50 -6.68 13.52 -19.91
C ILE A 50 -5.63 13.95 -20.92
N ALA A 51 -4.64 14.72 -20.51
CA ALA A 51 -3.54 15.14 -21.41
C ALA A 51 -2.76 13.94 -21.98
N LEU A 52 -2.62 12.86 -21.19
CA LEU A 52 -1.90 11.65 -21.58
C LEU A 52 -2.73 10.69 -22.45
N LEU A 53 -4.00 10.48 -22.11
CA LEU A 53 -4.84 9.41 -22.65
C LEU A 53 -6.06 9.90 -23.44
N GLY A 54 -6.27 11.22 -23.46
CA GLY A 54 -7.46 11.83 -24.07
C GLY A 54 -8.67 11.88 -23.16
N GLU A 55 -9.70 12.64 -23.57
CA GLU A 55 -10.93 12.89 -22.79
C GLU A 55 -11.67 11.59 -22.42
N GLU A 56 -11.56 10.55 -23.25
CA GLU A 56 -12.22 9.26 -23.05
C GLU A 56 -11.75 8.52 -21.78
N VAL A 57 -10.65 8.94 -21.14
CA VAL A 57 -10.18 8.37 -19.87
C VAL A 57 -11.14 8.65 -18.71
N TYR A 58 -11.98 9.71 -18.85
CA TYR A 58 -13.10 9.97 -17.96
C TYR A 58 -14.39 10.13 -18.77
N LYS A 59 -15.36 9.26 -18.52
CA LYS A 59 -16.67 9.30 -19.16
C LYS A 59 -17.73 9.57 -18.11
N ASP A 60 -18.59 10.54 -18.33
CA ASP A 60 -19.64 10.98 -17.39
C ASP A 60 -19.13 11.25 -15.97
N GLY A 61 -17.91 11.80 -15.88
CA GLY A 61 -17.24 12.07 -14.59
C GLY A 61 -16.58 10.87 -13.93
N LEU A 62 -16.76 9.66 -14.48
CA LEU A 62 -16.20 8.41 -13.97
C LEU A 62 -14.95 7.99 -14.75
N LEU A 63 -14.00 7.36 -14.05
CA LEU A 63 -12.80 6.81 -14.67
C LEU A 63 -13.15 5.63 -15.60
N ASN A 64 -12.71 5.70 -16.84
CA ASN A 64 -12.77 4.60 -17.80
C ASN A 64 -11.70 3.55 -17.47
N LYS A 65 -12.02 2.67 -16.49
CA LYS A 65 -11.10 1.62 -16.01
C LYS A 65 -10.60 0.70 -17.14
N PRO A 66 -11.43 0.25 -18.10
CA PRO A 66 -10.95 -0.57 -19.22
C PRO A 66 -9.88 0.14 -20.06
N LEU A 67 -10.07 1.43 -20.38
CA LEU A 67 -9.09 2.21 -21.16
C LEU A 67 -7.77 2.34 -20.39
N LEU A 68 -7.82 2.73 -19.11
CA LEU A 68 -6.63 2.85 -18.28
C LEU A 68 -5.92 1.49 -18.12
N ALA A 69 -6.65 0.41 -17.91
CA ALA A 69 -6.08 -0.94 -17.82
C ALA A 69 -5.40 -1.36 -19.13
N SER A 70 -6.05 -1.13 -20.28
CA SER A 70 -5.46 -1.42 -21.59
C SER A 70 -4.14 -0.66 -21.81
N TYR A 71 -4.09 0.60 -21.40
CA TYR A 71 -2.86 1.41 -21.45
C TYR A 71 -1.76 0.83 -20.55
N LEU A 72 -2.09 0.52 -19.29
CA LEU A 72 -1.14 -0.03 -18.32
C LEU A 72 -0.56 -1.39 -18.75
N PHE A 73 -1.36 -2.21 -19.43
CA PHE A 73 -0.92 -3.55 -19.87
C PHE A 73 -0.18 -3.56 -21.20
N SER A 74 -0.22 -2.47 -21.97
CA SER A 74 0.42 -2.41 -23.29
C SER A 74 1.93 -2.22 -23.24
N ASP A 75 2.46 -1.57 -22.17
CA ASP A 75 3.90 -1.36 -21.96
C ASP A 75 4.20 -1.19 -20.46
N PRO A 76 5.20 -1.87 -19.89
CA PRO A 76 5.66 -1.65 -18.52
C PRO A 76 6.04 -0.20 -18.19
N ALA A 77 6.52 0.57 -19.16
CA ALA A 77 6.85 1.99 -19.00
C ALA A 77 5.62 2.84 -18.67
N HIS A 78 4.43 2.43 -19.13
CA HIS A 78 3.18 3.14 -18.85
C HIS A 78 2.79 3.09 -17.37
N VAL A 79 3.15 2.01 -16.67
CA VAL A 79 2.95 1.91 -15.22
C VAL A 79 3.73 3.01 -14.50
N LEU A 80 5.00 3.21 -14.89
CA LEU A 80 5.84 4.27 -14.32
C LEU A 80 5.27 5.66 -14.61
N GLN A 81 4.76 5.87 -15.82
CA GLN A 81 4.19 7.14 -16.24
C GLN A 81 2.90 7.46 -15.44
N ILE A 82 1.98 6.52 -15.31
CA ILE A 82 0.78 6.71 -14.50
C ILE A 82 1.13 6.93 -13.03
N ASN A 83 2.07 6.16 -12.50
CA ASN A 83 2.54 6.30 -11.13
C ASN A 83 3.19 7.66 -10.86
N SER A 84 3.92 8.23 -11.82
CA SER A 84 4.50 9.57 -11.70
C SER A 84 3.44 10.68 -11.57
N ILE A 85 2.23 10.45 -12.07
CA ILE A 85 1.09 11.36 -11.92
C ILE A 85 0.41 11.16 -10.55
N ILE A 86 0.19 9.91 -10.14
CA ILE A 86 -0.64 9.60 -8.97
C ILE A 86 0.16 9.71 -7.65
N HIS A 87 1.36 9.12 -7.58
CA HIS A 87 2.10 8.99 -6.32
C HIS A 87 2.44 10.32 -5.63
N PRO A 88 2.81 11.41 -6.33
CA PRO A 88 3.04 12.69 -5.67
C PRO A 88 1.79 13.25 -4.97
N ARG A 89 0.61 12.99 -5.54
CA ARG A 89 -0.68 13.41 -4.94
C ARG A 89 -1.02 12.58 -3.72
N VAL A 90 -0.78 11.28 -3.78
CA VAL A 90 -0.94 10.39 -2.61
C VAL A 90 -0.02 10.80 -1.47
N ARG A 91 1.26 11.14 -1.76
CA ARG A 91 2.20 11.67 -0.74
C ARG A 91 1.66 12.94 -0.08
N LYS A 92 1.19 13.88 -0.89
CA LYS A 92 0.64 15.15 -0.39
C LYS A 92 -0.61 14.91 0.44
N ASP A 93 -1.51 14.06 -0.02
CA ASP A 93 -2.75 13.70 0.69
C ASP A 93 -2.43 13.01 2.03
N PHE A 94 -1.45 12.10 2.05
CA PHE A 94 -0.96 11.48 3.29
C PHE A 94 -0.41 12.53 4.27
N THR A 95 0.38 13.49 3.82
CA THR A 95 0.90 14.56 4.68
C THR A 95 -0.24 15.35 5.34
N VAL A 96 -1.23 15.75 4.54
CA VAL A 96 -2.42 16.47 5.06
C VAL A 96 -3.24 15.59 6.00
N TRP A 97 -3.34 14.29 5.71
CA TRP A 97 -4.04 13.35 6.59
C TRP A 97 -3.30 13.19 7.93
N VAL A 98 -1.97 13.10 7.94
CA VAL A 98 -1.13 13.03 9.15
C VAL A 98 -1.32 14.26 10.03
N GLU A 99 -1.35 15.47 9.45
CA GLU A 99 -1.57 16.71 10.18
C GLU A 99 -2.91 16.73 10.96
N ARG A 100 -3.91 15.99 10.48
CA ARG A 100 -5.21 15.86 11.17
C ARG A 100 -5.20 14.87 12.34
N GLN A 101 -4.12 14.11 12.50
CA GLN A 101 -3.95 13.11 13.57
C GLN A 101 -3.18 13.66 14.79
N GLU A 102 -3.33 14.93 15.11
CA GLU A 102 -2.53 15.68 16.12
C GLU A 102 -2.43 15.00 17.50
N LYS A 103 -3.41 14.18 17.87
CA LYS A 103 -3.48 13.51 19.17
C LYS A 103 -2.83 12.11 19.17
N CYS A 104 -2.37 11.64 18.03
CA CYS A 104 -1.81 10.29 17.91
C CYS A 104 -0.28 10.33 18.06
N GLU A 105 0.26 9.44 18.88
CA GLU A 105 1.71 9.27 19.01
C GLU A 105 2.30 8.57 17.78
N ILE A 106 1.54 7.64 17.20
CA ILE A 106 1.91 6.82 16.05
C ILE A 106 0.76 6.87 15.03
N VAL A 107 1.11 6.97 13.74
CA VAL A 107 0.18 6.84 12.62
C VAL A 107 0.76 5.89 11.59
N GLY A 108 -0.09 5.19 10.83
CA GLY A 108 0.32 4.22 9.83
C GLY A 108 -0.03 4.61 8.40
N MET A 109 0.75 4.08 7.43
CA MET A 109 0.40 4.02 6.01
C MET A 109 0.40 2.55 5.59
N GLU A 110 -0.68 2.05 5.00
CA GLU A 110 -0.69 0.74 4.34
C GLU A 110 -0.43 0.90 2.85
N SER A 111 0.58 0.18 2.31
CA SER A 111 0.81 0.11 0.88
C SER A 111 1.43 -1.22 0.47
N ALA A 112 0.87 -1.87 -0.56
CA ALA A 112 1.43 -3.08 -1.14
C ALA A 112 2.69 -2.82 -1.97
N ILE A 113 2.84 -1.60 -2.47
CA ILE A 113 3.92 -1.14 -3.36
C ILE A 113 4.76 -0.03 -2.71
N LEU A 114 4.96 -0.10 -1.39
CA LEU A 114 5.64 0.92 -0.60
C LEU A 114 6.99 1.33 -1.20
N TYR A 115 7.84 0.34 -1.47
CA TYR A 115 9.19 0.56 -2.00
C TYR A 115 9.18 0.92 -3.48
N GLU A 116 8.33 0.27 -4.26
CA GLU A 116 8.14 0.54 -5.69
C GLU A 116 7.63 1.96 -5.95
N ALA A 117 6.80 2.48 -5.04
CA ALA A 117 6.28 3.86 -5.07
C ALA A 117 7.20 4.88 -4.40
N GLY A 118 8.28 4.43 -3.77
CA GLY A 118 9.20 5.29 -3.01
C GLY A 118 8.57 5.89 -1.75
N PHE A 119 7.50 5.32 -1.20
CA PHE A 119 6.82 5.86 -0.01
C PHE A 119 7.58 5.64 1.30
N GLN A 120 8.60 4.77 1.32
CA GLN A 120 9.46 4.56 2.49
C GLN A 120 10.11 5.86 2.99
N ASP A 121 10.31 6.84 2.10
CA ASP A 121 10.90 8.14 2.47
C ASP A 121 9.92 9.07 3.22
N THR A 122 8.66 8.69 3.32
CA THR A 122 7.60 9.48 3.99
C THR A 122 7.29 9.00 5.41
N VAL A 123 7.94 7.93 5.84
CA VAL A 123 7.70 7.26 7.13
C VAL A 123 9.02 7.09 7.91
N ASP A 124 8.90 6.91 9.21
CA ASP A 124 10.05 6.78 10.11
C ASP A 124 10.46 5.32 10.29
N ALA A 125 9.53 4.36 10.11
CA ALA A 125 9.81 2.92 10.18
C ALA A 125 8.85 2.12 9.29
N VAL A 126 9.32 0.95 8.84
CA VAL A 126 8.56 0.03 7.97
C VAL A 126 8.34 -1.31 8.67
N ILE A 127 7.09 -1.74 8.70
CA ILE A 127 6.67 -3.08 9.15
C ILE A 127 6.31 -3.92 7.93
N MET A 128 7.09 -4.98 7.68
CA MET A 128 6.79 -5.98 6.67
C MET A 128 5.85 -7.04 7.24
N VAL A 129 4.71 -7.27 6.59
CA VAL A 129 3.81 -8.39 6.88
C VAL A 129 4.21 -9.55 5.97
N TYR A 130 4.84 -10.54 6.56
CA TYR A 130 5.32 -11.73 5.87
C TYR A 130 4.36 -12.92 6.06
N ALA A 131 4.12 -13.66 5.00
CA ALA A 131 3.46 -14.95 5.03
C ALA A 131 4.05 -15.86 3.93
N PRO A 132 4.10 -17.19 4.14
CA PRO A 132 4.54 -18.13 3.12
C PRO A 132 3.77 -17.96 1.80
N VAL A 133 4.47 -18.08 0.68
CA VAL A 133 3.90 -17.76 -0.65
C VAL A 133 2.66 -18.59 -0.97
N GLU A 134 2.65 -19.87 -0.63
CA GLU A 134 1.50 -20.75 -0.91
C GLU A 134 0.27 -20.33 -0.08
N LEU A 135 0.46 -19.93 1.17
CA LEU A 135 -0.62 -19.39 2.01
C LEU A 135 -1.16 -18.07 1.45
N ARG A 136 -0.29 -17.22 0.94
CA ARG A 136 -0.68 -15.95 0.30
C ARG A 136 -1.51 -16.19 -0.96
N ILE A 137 -1.11 -17.16 -1.79
CA ILE A 137 -1.84 -17.55 -2.99
C ILE A 137 -3.23 -18.02 -2.62
N GLN A 138 -3.35 -18.96 -1.68
CA GLN A 138 -4.64 -19.49 -1.23
C GLN A 138 -5.56 -18.37 -0.73
N ARG A 139 -5.04 -17.45 0.11
CA ARG A 139 -5.79 -16.30 0.63
C ARG A 139 -6.27 -15.37 -0.48
N ALA A 140 -5.40 -15.06 -1.44
CA ALA A 140 -5.74 -14.18 -2.55
C ALA A 140 -6.75 -14.82 -3.51
N MET A 141 -6.61 -16.10 -3.83
CA MET A 141 -7.58 -16.86 -4.62
C MET A 141 -8.95 -16.84 -3.96
N TYR A 142 -9.01 -17.17 -2.66
CA TYR A 142 -10.27 -17.19 -1.91
C TYR A 142 -10.96 -15.81 -1.87
N ARG A 143 -10.19 -14.75 -1.61
CA ARG A 143 -10.72 -13.39 -1.50
C ARG A 143 -11.21 -12.83 -2.83
N ASP A 144 -10.45 -13.05 -3.92
CA ASP A 144 -10.65 -12.37 -5.20
C ASP A 144 -11.40 -13.24 -6.23
N GLY A 145 -11.59 -14.53 -5.97
CA GLY A 145 -12.11 -15.50 -6.94
C GLY A 145 -11.16 -15.69 -8.14
N ALA A 146 -9.89 -15.34 -8.00
CA ALA A 146 -8.89 -15.39 -9.05
C ALA A 146 -8.26 -16.78 -9.17
N SER A 147 -7.78 -17.14 -10.38
CA SER A 147 -6.99 -18.36 -10.56
C SER A 147 -5.60 -18.22 -9.91
N GLU A 148 -4.98 -19.37 -9.63
CA GLU A 148 -3.61 -19.40 -9.10
C GLU A 148 -2.63 -18.68 -10.03
N GLU A 149 -2.74 -18.89 -11.33
CA GLU A 149 -1.92 -18.24 -12.35
C GLU A 149 -2.03 -16.71 -12.29
N GLN A 150 -3.26 -16.19 -12.16
CA GLN A 150 -3.49 -14.75 -12.01
C GLN A 150 -2.88 -14.18 -10.73
N VAL A 151 -2.96 -14.94 -9.62
CA VAL A 151 -2.36 -14.52 -8.35
C VAL A 151 -0.83 -14.54 -8.43
N ARG A 152 -0.24 -15.60 -9.01
CA ARG A 152 1.23 -15.68 -9.22
C ARG A 152 1.74 -14.56 -10.12
N ALA A 153 1.02 -14.21 -11.17
CA ALA A 153 1.37 -13.07 -12.03
C ALA A 153 1.36 -11.74 -11.25
N ARG A 154 0.38 -11.53 -10.35
CA ARG A 154 0.36 -10.34 -9.48
C ARG A 154 1.50 -10.33 -8.46
N ILE A 155 1.90 -11.49 -7.93
CA ILE A 155 3.05 -11.62 -7.03
C ILE A 155 4.33 -11.24 -7.79
N ALA A 156 4.52 -11.78 -9.00
CA ALA A 156 5.69 -11.50 -9.84
C ALA A 156 5.80 -10.03 -10.28
N ALA A 157 4.68 -9.30 -10.30
CA ALA A 157 4.67 -7.86 -10.61
C ALA A 157 5.03 -6.95 -9.42
N GLN A 158 5.18 -7.51 -8.22
CA GLN A 158 5.61 -6.79 -7.02
C GLN A 158 7.09 -7.06 -6.74
N MET A 159 7.74 -6.17 -5.98
CA MET A 159 9.07 -6.43 -5.42
C MET A 159 9.04 -7.73 -4.62
N ASP A 160 10.12 -8.50 -4.72
CA ASP A 160 10.30 -9.75 -3.97
C ASP A 160 10.12 -9.54 -2.46
N ASP A 161 9.44 -10.47 -1.81
CA ASP A 161 9.10 -10.35 -0.38
C ASP A 161 10.32 -10.45 0.52
N GLU A 162 11.34 -11.26 0.17
CA GLU A 162 12.57 -11.32 0.94
C GLU A 162 13.37 -10.02 0.80
N GLU A 163 13.30 -9.36 -0.36
CA GLU A 163 13.86 -8.04 -0.53
C GLU A 163 13.12 -6.99 0.30
N LYS A 164 11.79 -7.00 0.30
CA LYS A 164 10.98 -6.13 1.18
C LYS A 164 11.31 -6.38 2.65
N ARG A 165 11.45 -7.64 3.05
CA ARG A 165 11.79 -8.03 4.41
C ARG A 165 13.16 -7.54 4.85
N ARG A 166 14.16 -7.60 3.98
CA ARG A 166 15.50 -7.09 4.28
C ARG A 166 15.57 -5.58 4.44
N ARG A 167 14.67 -4.84 3.76
CA ARG A 167 14.59 -3.38 3.84
C ARG A 167 13.73 -2.87 4.98
N ALA A 168 12.85 -3.70 5.51
CA ALA A 168 11.95 -3.31 6.58
C ALA A 168 12.65 -3.31 7.94
N ASP A 169 12.25 -2.40 8.82
CA ASP A 169 12.77 -2.31 10.19
C ASP A 169 12.19 -3.42 11.06
N PHE A 170 10.95 -3.82 10.80
CA PHE A 170 10.24 -4.87 11.55
C PHE A 170 9.57 -5.86 10.61
N THR A 171 9.44 -7.10 11.07
CA THR A 171 8.66 -8.14 10.38
C THR A 171 7.60 -8.71 11.30
N VAL A 172 6.34 -8.72 10.83
CA VAL A 172 5.22 -9.45 11.43
C VAL A 172 5.00 -10.72 10.62
N VAL A 173 5.15 -11.87 11.25
CA VAL A 173 4.93 -13.18 10.62
C VAL A 173 3.46 -13.58 10.76
N ASN A 174 2.74 -13.64 9.63
CA ASN A 174 1.34 -14.00 9.53
C ASN A 174 1.16 -15.36 8.82
N ASP A 175 1.76 -16.40 9.38
CA ASP A 175 1.77 -17.76 8.85
C ASP A 175 0.54 -18.60 9.26
N GLY A 176 -0.36 -18.04 10.05
CA GLY A 176 -1.53 -18.74 10.59
C GLY A 176 -1.23 -19.52 11.89
N VAL A 177 0.00 -19.53 12.37
CA VAL A 177 0.44 -20.22 13.60
C VAL A 177 0.84 -19.21 14.67
N GLN A 178 1.67 -18.24 14.32
CA GLN A 178 2.17 -17.24 15.25
C GLN A 178 1.09 -16.21 15.62
N LEU A 179 0.99 -15.90 16.91
CA LEU A 179 0.07 -14.89 17.40
C LEU A 179 0.51 -13.48 16.95
N LEU A 180 -0.38 -12.73 16.33
CA LEU A 180 -0.08 -11.40 15.75
C LEU A 180 -0.03 -10.30 16.81
N ILE A 181 -0.96 -10.30 17.77
CA ILE A 181 -1.03 -9.26 18.81
C ILE A 181 0.26 -9.14 19.63
N PRO A 182 0.89 -10.23 20.12
CA PRO A 182 2.17 -10.13 20.82
C PRO A 182 3.29 -9.56 19.96
N GLN A 183 3.31 -9.86 18.64
CA GLN A 183 4.28 -9.29 17.71
C GLN A 183 4.08 -7.78 17.57
N LEU A 184 2.84 -7.34 17.36
CA LEU A 184 2.50 -5.91 17.22
C LEU A 184 2.78 -5.13 18.49
N ASN A 185 2.42 -5.66 19.67
CA ASN A 185 2.72 -5.01 20.96
C ASN A 185 4.21 -4.75 21.12
N ARG A 186 5.06 -5.76 20.83
CA ARG A 186 6.52 -5.61 20.90
C ARG A 186 7.02 -4.51 19.94
N ILE A 187 6.52 -4.47 18.71
CA ILE A 187 6.91 -3.45 17.73
C ILE A 187 6.48 -2.07 18.22
N VAL A 188 5.25 -1.91 18.69
CA VAL A 188 4.75 -0.62 19.20
C VAL A 188 5.55 -0.14 20.41
N GLU A 189 5.94 -1.04 21.32
CA GLU A 189 6.82 -0.70 22.45
C GLU A 189 8.21 -0.25 21.98
N GLN A 190 8.80 -0.95 21.01
CA GLN A 190 10.10 -0.56 20.44
C GLN A 190 10.02 0.81 19.74
N LEU A 191 8.96 1.04 18.94
CA LEU A 191 8.73 2.33 18.29
C LEU A 191 8.67 3.49 19.28
N LYS A 192 8.10 3.30 20.47
CA LYS A 192 8.01 4.34 21.52
C LYS A 192 9.32 4.56 22.26
N THR A 193 10.19 3.57 22.32
CA THR A 193 11.46 3.64 23.07
C THR A 193 12.66 4.02 22.22
N GLU A 194 12.66 3.66 20.95
CA GLU A 194 13.74 3.98 20.01
C GLU A 194 13.51 5.35 19.37
N LYS A 195 14.57 6.17 19.29
CA LYS A 195 14.54 7.39 18.47
C LYS A 195 14.75 6.98 17.01
N PHE A 196 13.66 6.80 16.28
CA PHE A 196 13.73 6.68 14.82
C PHE A 196 14.19 8.01 14.24
N ARG A 197 15.07 7.94 13.25
CA ARG A 197 15.72 9.09 12.61
C ARG A 197 14.79 9.83 11.66
#